data_36d14b410ce0892f3dad56ad23487704
#
_entry.id   36d14b410ce0892f3dad56ad23487704
#
_cell.length_a   1.000
_cell.length_b   1.000
_cell.length_c   1.000
_cell.angle_alpha   90.00
_cell.angle_beta   90.00
_cell.angle_gamma   90.00
#
_symmetry.space_group_name_H-M   'P 1'
#
loop_
_entity.id
_entity.type
_entity.pdbx_description
1 polymer ?
#
loop_
_entity_poly.entity_id
_entity_poly.type
_entity_poly.pdbx_seq_one_letter_code
_entity_poly.pdbx_strand_id
1 'polypeptide(L)'
;MLFAGTRNSENDIVADDGVQNMNIVSDTLFVVAGCYYEHDYWQEYDSSDSNQAEPDPAQKLCTMPTHQFKMALRTKSGSTGKRIQQCTADELQAVGFWIETFTDSPETSARAELRRIAVPVSFIEEKMGMTFFPEVPEEVKTRIPVPEEWGF
;
A
#
# COMPACT_ATOMS: atom_id res chain seq x y z
N MET A 1 -0.03 10.16 -8.94
CA MET A 1 0.91 9.40 -9.78
C MET A 1 1.38 8.09 -9.14
N LEU A 2 1.63 8.04 -7.85
CA LEU A 2 2.03 6.83 -7.10
C LEU A 2 0.96 5.71 -7.08
N PHE A 3 -0.31 6.06 -7.13
CA PHE A 3 -1.38 5.05 -7.26
C PHE A 3 -1.30 4.23 -8.55
N ALA A 4 -0.78 4.78 -9.63
CA ALA A 4 -0.59 4.02 -10.86
C ALA A 4 0.51 2.96 -10.73
N GLY A 5 1.57 3.25 -9.95
CA GLY A 5 2.64 2.29 -9.67
C GLY A 5 2.17 1.14 -8.77
N THR A 6 1.39 1.45 -7.72
CA THR A 6 0.79 0.41 -6.88
C THR A 6 -0.23 -0.44 -7.63
N ARG A 7 -0.98 0.15 -8.55
CA ARG A 7 -1.94 -0.57 -9.38
C ARG A 7 -1.25 -1.53 -10.37
N ASN A 8 -0.14 -1.09 -10.96
CA ASN A 8 0.68 -1.96 -11.79
C ASN A 8 1.31 -3.09 -10.99
N SER A 9 1.72 -2.80 -9.74
CA SER A 9 2.25 -3.81 -8.84
C SER A 9 1.22 -4.84 -8.41
N GLU A 10 -0.03 -4.42 -8.20
CA GLU A 10 -1.11 -5.36 -7.93
C GLU A 10 -1.32 -6.31 -9.10
N ASN A 11 -1.26 -5.79 -10.32
CA ASN A 11 -1.34 -6.63 -11.51
C ASN A 11 -0.11 -7.53 -11.64
N ASP A 12 1.09 -7.03 -11.33
CA ASP A 12 2.31 -7.81 -11.33
C ASP A 12 2.32 -8.88 -10.23
N ILE A 13 1.78 -8.56 -9.05
CA ILE A 13 1.65 -9.51 -7.94
C ILE A 13 0.64 -10.62 -8.26
N VAL A 14 -0.40 -10.30 -9.01
CA VAL A 14 -1.47 -11.24 -9.40
C VAL A 14 -1.14 -11.96 -10.71
N ALA A 15 -0.36 -11.33 -11.58
CA ALA A 15 0.00 -11.82 -12.91
C ALA A 15 1.45 -12.32 -12.99
N ASP A 16 1.86 -13.07 -11.99
CA ASP A 16 3.25 -13.43 -11.69
C ASP A 16 3.89 -14.30 -12.76
N ASP A 17 3.68 -14.27 -13.94
CA ASP A 17 4.49 -15.01 -14.93
C ASP A 17 4.28 -14.57 -16.37
N GLY A 18 3.71 -13.36 -16.54
CA GLY A 18 3.52 -12.83 -17.89
C GLY A 18 2.56 -13.66 -18.74
N VAL A 19 1.97 -14.66 -18.16
CA VAL A 19 0.94 -15.44 -18.81
C VAL A 19 -0.38 -14.83 -18.41
N GLN A 20 -1.02 -14.19 -19.33
CA GLN A 20 -2.43 -13.84 -19.25
C GLN A 20 -3.32 -15.10 -19.17
N ASN A 21 -2.83 -16.10 -18.51
CA ASN A 21 -3.59 -17.28 -18.18
C ASN A 21 -4.39 -16.98 -16.93
N MET A 22 -5.61 -16.66 -17.14
CA MET A 22 -6.65 -16.55 -16.15
C MET A 22 -6.91 -17.84 -15.34
N ASN A 23 -5.97 -18.77 -15.34
CA ASN A 23 -5.91 -19.97 -14.52
C ASN A 23 -5.11 -19.85 -13.22
N ILE A 24 -4.60 -18.65 -12.81
CA ILE A 24 -5.18 -18.09 -11.85
C ILE A 24 -4.93 -18.64 -10.50
N VAL A 25 -4.27 -17.85 -9.87
CA VAL A 25 -4.22 -17.83 -8.42
C VAL A 25 -5.59 -18.21 -7.88
N SER A 26 -5.76 -19.45 -7.44
CA SER A 26 -7.02 -19.90 -6.86
C SER A 26 -7.28 -19.23 -5.51
N ASP A 27 -6.25 -18.63 -4.93
CA ASP A 27 -6.28 -17.97 -3.64
C ASP A 27 -6.53 -16.46 -3.81
N THR A 28 -7.18 -15.88 -2.82
CA THR A 28 -7.59 -14.47 -2.85
C THR A 28 -6.45 -13.54 -2.44
N LEU A 29 -6.25 -12.45 -3.19
CA LEU A 29 -5.48 -11.30 -2.76
C LEU A 29 -6.39 -10.34 -2.00
N PHE A 30 -6.05 -10.04 -0.74
CA PHE A 30 -6.73 -9.04 0.07
C PHE A 30 -5.97 -7.72 -0.01
N VAL A 31 -6.68 -6.66 -0.35
CA VAL A 31 -6.11 -5.31 -0.46
C VAL A 31 -6.90 -4.34 0.39
N VAL A 32 -6.19 -3.55 1.18
CA VAL A 32 -6.74 -2.43 1.94
C VAL A 32 -5.99 -1.17 1.54
N ALA A 33 -6.72 -0.10 1.28
CA ALA A 33 -6.13 1.21 0.99
C ALA A 33 -6.83 2.28 1.82
N GLY A 34 -6.08 3.32 2.19
CA GLY A 34 -6.61 4.42 2.98
C GLY A 34 -5.70 5.62 3.00
N CYS A 35 -6.12 6.61 3.77
CA CYS A 35 -5.43 7.88 3.94
C CYS A 35 -5.16 8.12 5.42
N TYR A 36 -4.07 8.84 5.69
CA TYR A 36 -3.69 9.27 7.02
C TYR A 36 -3.51 10.79 7.04
N TYR A 37 -4.03 11.41 8.09
CA TYR A 37 -4.01 12.85 8.30
C TYR A 37 -3.24 13.12 9.58
N GLU A 38 -1.99 13.53 9.46
CA GLU A 38 -1.15 13.88 10.60
C GLU A 38 -1.49 15.30 11.10
N HIS A 39 -1.83 16.17 10.16
CA HIS A 39 -2.25 17.56 10.42
C HIS A 39 -3.12 18.07 9.26
N ASP A 40 -3.77 19.20 9.46
CA ASP A 40 -4.56 19.88 8.43
C ASP A 40 -3.64 20.60 7.45
N TYR A 41 -3.49 20.07 6.26
CA TYR A 41 -2.55 20.57 5.24
C TYR A 41 -2.89 21.98 4.72
N TRP A 42 -4.17 22.42 4.80
CA TRP A 42 -4.65 23.74 4.42
C TRP A 42 -3.97 24.89 5.16
N GLN A 43 -3.53 24.68 6.46
CA GLN A 43 -2.94 25.72 7.30
C GLN A 43 -1.52 26.04 6.87
N GLU A 44 -0.97 25.23 5.98
CA GLU A 44 0.38 25.38 5.43
C GLU A 44 0.39 25.96 4.00
N TYR A 45 -0.77 26.48 3.52
CA TYR A 45 -0.82 27.15 2.23
C TYR A 45 0.18 28.31 2.21
N ASP A 46 1.19 28.18 1.38
CA ASP A 46 2.17 29.26 1.13
C ASP A 46 1.69 30.14 -0.01
N SER A 47 1.16 31.30 0.33
CA SER A 47 0.71 32.30 -0.65
C SER A 47 1.84 32.86 -1.50
N SER A 48 3.10 32.58 -1.17
CA SER A 48 4.27 32.96 -1.98
C SER A 48 4.58 31.98 -3.10
N ASP A 49 4.02 30.76 -3.05
CA ASP A 49 4.16 29.78 -4.12
C ASP A 49 3.15 30.05 -5.25
N SER A 50 3.62 30.62 -6.32
CA SER A 50 2.81 30.94 -7.51
C SER A 50 2.24 29.70 -8.24
N ASN A 51 2.68 28.50 -7.88
CA ASN A 51 2.19 27.24 -8.42
C ASN A 51 1.03 26.66 -7.61
N GLN A 52 0.79 27.18 -6.41
CA GLN A 52 -0.37 26.81 -5.62
C GLN A 52 -1.56 27.68 -6.01
N ALA A 53 -2.64 27.05 -6.43
CA ALA A 53 -3.88 27.78 -6.66
C ALA A 53 -4.40 28.29 -5.31
N GLU A 54 -4.73 29.59 -5.25
CA GLU A 54 -5.37 30.17 -4.08
C GLU A 54 -6.68 29.41 -3.80
N PRO A 55 -6.87 28.88 -2.57
CA PRO A 55 -8.06 28.12 -2.27
C PRO A 55 -9.29 29.03 -2.40
N ASP A 56 -10.23 28.66 -3.25
CA ASP A 56 -11.51 29.34 -3.36
C ASP A 56 -12.30 29.20 -2.04
N PRO A 57 -12.49 30.27 -1.30
CA PRO A 57 -13.21 30.21 -0.02
C PRO A 57 -14.67 29.77 -0.17
N ALA A 58 -15.21 29.80 -1.38
CA ALA A 58 -16.55 29.30 -1.67
C ALA A 58 -16.59 27.78 -1.90
N GLN A 59 -15.47 27.14 -2.14
CA GLN A 59 -15.39 25.68 -2.27
C GLN A 59 -15.32 25.06 -0.87
N LYS A 60 -16.09 23.97 -0.69
CA LYS A 60 -15.91 23.10 0.46
C LYS A 60 -14.57 22.43 0.35
N LEU A 61 -13.63 22.95 1.06
CA LEU A 61 -12.28 22.47 1.05
C LEU A 61 -12.23 21.10 1.71
N CYS A 62 -11.74 20.09 1.00
CA CYS A 62 -11.42 18.80 1.57
C CYS A 62 -9.99 18.85 2.09
N THR A 63 -9.79 18.46 3.35
CA THR A 63 -8.44 18.26 3.90
C THR A 63 -7.70 17.24 3.04
N MET A 64 -6.51 17.57 2.58
CA MET A 64 -5.69 16.61 1.86
C MET A 64 -4.94 15.70 2.83
N PRO A 65 -4.89 14.40 2.58
CA PRO A 65 -4.15 13.49 3.44
C PRO A 65 -2.65 13.77 3.35
N THR A 66 -1.97 13.74 4.49
CA THR A 66 -0.51 13.85 4.54
C THR A 66 0.16 12.59 4.03
N HIS A 67 -0.47 11.44 4.24
CA HIS A 67 0.01 10.16 3.77
C HIS A 67 -1.12 9.33 3.19
N GLN A 68 -0.75 8.43 2.33
CA GLN A 68 -1.62 7.40 1.79
C GLN A 68 -0.99 6.05 2.06
N PHE A 69 -1.81 5.03 2.29
CA PHE A 69 -1.31 3.70 2.48
C PHE A 69 -2.08 2.66 1.66
N LYS A 70 -1.40 1.59 1.37
CA LYS A 70 -1.97 0.40 0.78
C LYS A 70 -1.34 -0.83 1.41
N MET A 71 -2.15 -1.83 1.70
CA MET A 71 -1.67 -3.10 2.21
C MET A 71 -2.18 -4.22 1.34
N ALA A 72 -1.36 -5.24 1.17
CA ALA A 72 -1.72 -6.46 0.48
C ALA A 72 -1.39 -7.68 1.35
N LEU A 73 -2.26 -8.67 1.34
CA LEU A 73 -2.12 -9.95 2.01
C LEU A 73 -2.49 -11.07 1.04
N ARG A 74 -1.63 -12.07 0.91
CA ARG A 74 -1.89 -13.25 0.09
C ARG A 74 -1.21 -14.50 0.66
N THR A 75 -1.54 -15.65 0.10
CA THR A 75 -0.72 -16.85 0.27
C THR A 75 0.53 -16.76 -0.61
N LYS A 76 1.64 -17.35 -0.17
CA LYS A 76 2.90 -17.34 -0.93
C LYS A 76 2.80 -18.12 -2.24
N SER A 77 2.13 -19.26 -2.20
CA SER A 77 2.00 -20.12 -3.38
C SER A 77 0.88 -19.68 -4.33
N GLY A 78 -0.10 -18.92 -3.83
CA GLY A 78 -1.27 -18.51 -4.61
C GLY A 78 -2.21 -19.65 -5.01
N SER A 79 -1.99 -20.87 -4.53
CA SER A 79 -2.74 -22.07 -4.93
C SER A 79 -2.97 -23.07 -3.80
N THR A 80 -3.11 -22.58 -2.58
CA THR A 80 -3.34 -23.43 -1.40
C THR A 80 -4.74 -24.02 -1.39
N GLY A 81 -5.71 -23.34 -1.99
CA GLY A 81 -7.13 -23.68 -1.91
C GLY A 81 -7.71 -23.49 -0.52
N LYS A 82 -6.96 -22.88 0.40
CA LYS A 82 -7.34 -22.63 1.79
C LYS A 82 -7.90 -21.21 1.96
N ARG A 83 -8.75 -21.05 2.94
CA ARG A 83 -9.08 -19.70 3.44
C ARG A 83 -7.89 -19.16 4.25
N ILE A 84 -7.71 -17.84 4.27
CA ILE A 84 -6.62 -17.19 5.02
C ILE A 84 -6.56 -17.65 6.49
N GLN A 85 -7.72 -17.80 7.13
CA GLN A 85 -7.79 -18.23 8.54
C GLN A 85 -7.31 -19.69 8.76
N GLN A 86 -7.16 -20.45 7.69
CA GLN A 86 -6.69 -21.85 7.72
C GLN A 86 -5.21 -21.96 7.34
N CYS A 87 -4.61 -20.85 6.92
CA CYS A 87 -3.21 -20.83 6.54
C CYS A 87 -2.32 -20.61 7.75
N THR A 88 -1.16 -21.24 7.72
CA THR A 88 -0.10 -20.98 8.71
C THR A 88 0.64 -19.68 8.36
N ALA A 89 1.35 -19.11 9.32
CA ALA A 89 2.15 -17.91 9.09
C ALA A 89 3.20 -18.08 7.98
N ASP A 90 3.72 -19.28 7.79
CA ASP A 90 4.68 -19.57 6.73
C ASP A 90 4.07 -19.65 5.34
N GLU A 91 2.78 -19.92 5.26
CA GLU A 91 2.03 -19.92 4.00
C GLU A 91 1.58 -18.51 3.57
N LEU A 92 1.65 -17.53 4.48
CA LEU A 92 1.17 -16.17 4.27
C LEU A 92 2.30 -15.18 4.06
N GLN A 93 2.01 -14.14 3.30
CA GLN A 93 2.84 -12.95 3.18
C GLN A 93 1.98 -11.70 3.12
N ALA A 94 2.49 -10.63 3.73
CA ALA A 94 1.84 -9.34 3.75
C ALA A 94 2.86 -8.23 3.45
N VAL A 95 2.41 -7.15 2.85
CA VAL A 95 3.19 -5.95 2.59
C VAL A 95 2.32 -4.72 2.80
N GLY A 96 2.89 -3.69 3.40
CA GLY A 96 2.35 -2.35 3.44
C GLY A 96 3.15 -1.42 2.53
N PHE A 97 2.50 -0.39 2.02
CA PHE A 97 3.12 0.75 1.35
C PHE A 97 2.66 2.00 2.07
N TRP A 98 3.62 2.83 2.47
CA TRP A 98 3.37 4.09 3.16
C TRP A 98 3.95 5.23 2.34
N ILE A 99 3.07 6.12 1.87
CA ILE A 99 3.38 7.11 0.85
C ILE A 99 3.09 8.49 1.42
N GLU A 100 4.09 9.35 1.46
CA GLU A 100 3.90 10.77 1.76
C GLU A 100 3.34 11.48 0.53
N THR A 101 2.25 12.24 0.72
CA THR A 101 1.46 12.76 -0.42
C THR A 101 2.20 13.83 -1.21
N PHE A 102 3.04 14.63 -0.54
CA PHE A 102 3.64 15.82 -1.13
C PHE A 102 5.16 15.73 -1.32
N THR A 103 5.72 14.57 -1.10
CA THR A 103 7.16 14.35 -1.31
C THR A 103 7.37 13.77 -2.70
N ASP A 104 8.23 14.42 -3.47
CA ASP A 104 8.68 13.88 -4.75
C ASP A 104 9.51 12.62 -4.53
N SER A 105 9.23 11.60 -5.35
CA SER A 105 10.03 10.40 -5.31
C SER A 105 11.44 10.67 -5.85
N PRO A 106 12.49 10.35 -5.10
CA PRO A 106 13.86 10.41 -5.62
C PRO A 106 14.16 9.28 -6.61
N GLU A 107 13.26 8.29 -6.69
CA GLU A 107 13.49 7.09 -7.48
C GLU A 107 13.10 7.26 -8.95
N THR A 108 13.91 6.71 -9.83
CA THR A 108 13.72 6.81 -11.28
C THR A 108 12.84 5.70 -11.86
N SER A 109 12.55 4.68 -11.06
CA SER A 109 11.70 3.57 -11.48
C SER A 109 10.61 3.26 -10.43
N ALA A 110 9.46 2.81 -10.91
CA ALA A 110 8.37 2.40 -10.04
C ALA A 110 8.75 1.26 -9.07
N ARG A 111 9.59 0.33 -9.50
CA ARG A 111 10.07 -0.77 -8.65
C ARG A 111 10.97 -0.28 -7.52
N ALA A 112 11.89 0.63 -7.81
CA ALA A 112 12.75 1.23 -6.79
C ALA A 112 11.92 2.01 -5.77
N GLU A 113 10.91 2.76 -6.24
CA GLU A 113 10.00 3.46 -5.35
C GLU A 113 9.20 2.50 -4.46
N LEU A 114 8.64 1.43 -5.00
CA LEU A 114 7.93 0.43 -4.21
C LEU A 114 8.80 -0.18 -3.10
N ARG A 115 10.07 -0.47 -3.41
CA ARG A 115 11.03 -0.96 -2.40
C ARG A 115 11.24 0.06 -1.28
N ARG A 116 11.34 1.33 -1.64
CA ARG A 116 11.57 2.42 -0.69
C ARG A 116 10.42 2.64 0.28
N ILE A 117 9.18 2.53 -0.22
CA ILE A 117 7.97 2.78 0.57
C ILE A 117 7.36 1.52 1.21
N ALA A 118 7.94 0.34 0.93
CA ALA A 118 7.47 -0.91 1.51
C ALA A 118 7.74 -0.98 3.00
N VAL A 119 6.71 -1.29 3.77
CA VAL A 119 6.75 -1.37 5.25
C VAL A 119 5.99 -2.61 5.73
N PRO A 120 6.26 -3.12 6.94
CA PRO A 120 5.41 -4.10 7.58
C PRO A 120 3.98 -3.57 7.77
N VAL A 121 3.00 -4.46 7.76
CA VAL A 121 1.60 -4.09 8.04
C VAL A 121 1.47 -3.48 9.44
N SER A 122 2.19 -4.02 10.42
CA SER A 122 2.20 -3.52 11.80
C SER A 122 2.62 -2.05 11.92
N PHE A 123 3.49 -1.56 11.04
CA PHE A 123 3.84 -0.13 10.99
C PHE A 123 2.61 0.73 10.68
N ILE A 124 1.79 0.30 9.71
CA ILE A 124 0.57 1.01 9.35
C ILE A 124 -0.48 0.90 10.47
N GLU A 125 -0.59 -0.26 11.11
CA GLU A 125 -1.47 -0.46 12.27
C GLU A 125 -1.10 0.50 13.42
N GLU A 126 0.18 0.66 13.70
CA GLU A 126 0.68 1.59 14.71
C GLU A 126 0.33 3.05 14.36
N LYS A 127 0.57 3.45 13.11
CA LYS A 127 0.25 4.81 12.65
C LYS A 127 -1.25 5.12 12.70
N MET A 128 -2.06 4.15 12.30
CA MET A 128 -3.51 4.30 12.24
C MET A 128 -4.22 4.11 13.60
N GLY A 129 -3.55 3.48 14.57
CA GLY A 129 -4.18 3.06 15.83
C GLY A 129 -5.29 2.03 15.62
N MET A 130 -5.20 1.23 14.56
CA MET A 130 -6.23 0.27 14.14
C MET A 130 -5.58 -1.07 13.83
N THR A 131 -6.32 -2.15 14.03
CA THR A 131 -5.89 -3.50 13.63
C THR A 131 -6.46 -3.85 12.28
N PHE A 132 -5.58 -4.26 11.37
CA PHE A 132 -5.95 -4.81 10.07
C PHE A 132 -5.71 -6.32 10.05
N PHE A 133 -6.48 -7.03 9.24
CA PHE A 133 -6.36 -8.50 9.13
C PHE A 133 -6.35 -9.20 10.50
N PRO A 134 -7.38 -9.04 11.34
CA PRO A 134 -7.35 -9.46 12.76
C PRO A 134 -7.16 -10.98 12.95
N GLU A 135 -7.48 -11.77 11.93
CA GLU A 135 -7.35 -13.25 11.98
C GLU A 135 -6.00 -13.76 11.44
N VAL A 136 -5.12 -12.85 11.01
CA VAL A 136 -3.78 -13.19 10.51
C VAL A 136 -2.79 -13.19 11.66
N PRO A 137 -1.91 -14.20 11.77
CA PRO A 137 -0.88 -14.24 12.79
C PRO A 137 -0.02 -12.98 12.82
N GLU A 138 0.27 -12.46 14.01
CA GLU A 138 1.01 -11.21 14.20
C GLU A 138 2.40 -11.25 13.53
N GLU A 139 3.04 -12.39 13.52
CA GLU A 139 4.34 -12.56 12.88
C GLU A 139 4.33 -12.30 11.36
N VAL A 140 3.18 -12.49 10.69
CA VAL A 140 3.02 -12.14 9.26
C VAL A 140 2.99 -10.63 9.09
N LYS A 141 2.32 -9.94 10.00
CA LYS A 141 2.14 -8.48 9.96
C LYS A 141 3.40 -7.71 10.34
N THR A 142 4.21 -8.27 11.24
CA THR A 142 5.47 -7.67 11.70
C THR A 142 6.67 -7.98 10.82
N ARG A 143 6.54 -8.95 9.93
CA ARG A 143 7.61 -9.36 9.02
C ARG A 143 7.95 -8.22 8.05
N ILE A 144 9.25 -7.94 7.93
CA ILE A 144 9.74 -6.98 6.93
C ILE A 144 9.47 -7.58 5.54
N PRO A 145 8.79 -6.86 4.66
CA PRO A 145 8.52 -7.33 3.30
C PRO A 145 9.82 -7.59 2.53
N VAL A 146 9.87 -8.70 1.82
CA VAL A 146 10.96 -9.04 0.90
C VAL A 146 10.49 -8.66 -0.51
N PRO A 147 11.07 -7.62 -1.14
CA PRO A 147 10.59 -7.10 -2.41
C PRO A 147 10.50 -8.16 -3.52
N GLU A 148 11.46 -9.06 -3.56
CA GLU A 148 11.54 -10.11 -4.57
C GLU A 148 10.37 -11.11 -4.48
N GLU A 149 9.85 -11.35 -3.28
CA GLU A 149 8.67 -12.21 -3.08
C GLU A 149 7.38 -11.55 -3.62
N TRP A 150 7.42 -10.24 -3.84
CA TRP A 150 6.31 -9.43 -4.36
C TRP A 150 6.50 -8.99 -5.81
N GLY A 151 7.62 -9.34 -6.42
CA GLY A 151 7.93 -9.04 -7.83
C GLY A 151 8.46 -7.61 -8.08
N PHE A 152 8.92 -6.89 -7.05
CA PHE A 152 9.47 -5.54 -7.21
C PHE A 152 10.83 -5.34 -6.53
#